data_3d28bf806c716b8e3f86bca187a25576
#
_entry.id   3d28bf806c716b8e3f86bca187a25576
#
_cell.length_a   1.000
_cell.length_b   1.000
_cell.length_c   1.000
_cell.angle_alpha   90.00
_cell.angle_beta   90.00
_cell.angle_gamma   90.00
#
_symmetry.space_group_name_H-M   'P 1'
#
loop_
_entity.id
_entity.type
_entity.pdbx_description
1 polymer ?
#
loop_
_entity_poly.entity_id
_entity_poly.type
_entity_poly.pdbx_seq_one_letter_code
_entity_poly.pdbx_strand_id
1 'polypeptide(L)'
;IRDAALYVGIPYCASHCLYCSFPSRLVGNEKAERLLDFTNKLIEDIQDVQRLCSDTGIRIDSIYVGGGTPTSLSVEAVERIMSALQPLAGDCREWTVEAGRPDTMTEEKARILRACGVDRISINPQTMQQHLLDELGRRHTVKDIYRMFDYCRDAGFSVINMDFIAGLPGQTVEDMRQNLEAVCQLSPENVTIHTLALKKGAPLFRHTLREEIPPVQVVEEMVTSAEESLCRQGYAPYYLYRQQYMAAEFANIGYAKDGAVSRYNIEMMEERQTVLGVGPGSATKFIVPHRKMEKMYMPKDIGQYTEALTERMKRRRLLCTSVYEGVS
;
A
#
# COMPACT_ATOMS: atom_id res chain seq x y z
N ILE A 1 14.60 22.31 8.44
CA ILE A 1 13.75 21.16 8.79
C ILE A 1 13.84 20.19 7.60
N ARG A 2 14.12 18.94 7.87
CA ARG A 2 14.29 17.89 6.87
C ARG A 2 13.06 16.99 6.92
N ASP A 3 12.16 17.11 5.94
CA ASP A 3 10.96 16.29 5.89
C ASP A 3 11.28 14.94 5.23
N ALA A 4 10.69 13.87 5.75
CA ALA A 4 10.80 12.52 5.20
C ALA A 4 9.46 11.80 5.26
N ALA A 5 9.25 10.86 4.34
CA ALA A 5 8.18 9.89 4.41
C ALA A 5 8.66 8.64 5.18
N LEU A 6 7.75 7.99 5.90
CA LEU A 6 8.00 6.68 6.50
C LEU A 6 7.16 5.61 5.81
N TYR A 7 7.80 4.59 5.29
CA TYR A 7 7.13 3.38 4.78
C TYR A 7 7.29 2.22 5.77
N VAL A 8 6.18 1.56 6.10
CA VAL A 8 6.15 0.40 6.99
C VAL A 8 5.68 -0.82 6.21
N GLY A 9 6.57 -1.79 6.01
CA GLY A 9 6.30 -3.01 5.27
C GLY A 9 5.82 -4.16 6.16
N ILE A 10 4.58 -4.63 5.94
CA ILE A 10 4.01 -5.80 6.62
C ILE A 10 3.79 -6.91 5.60
N PRO A 11 4.62 -7.98 5.60
CA PRO A 11 4.65 -8.98 4.53
C PRO A 11 3.68 -10.15 4.76
N TYR A 12 2.50 -9.90 5.33
CA TYR A 12 1.51 -10.92 5.59
C TYR A 12 0.22 -10.70 4.80
N CYS A 13 -0.41 -11.78 4.37
CA CYS A 13 -1.72 -11.79 3.70
C CYS A 13 -2.59 -12.93 4.26
N ALA A 14 -3.92 -12.83 4.12
CA ALA A 14 -4.84 -13.91 4.44
C ALA A 14 -4.84 -15.01 3.37
N SER A 15 -4.66 -14.66 2.09
CA SER A 15 -4.46 -15.59 0.97
C SER A 15 -3.60 -14.96 -0.11
N HIS A 16 -2.98 -15.77 -0.98
CA HIS A 16 -2.28 -15.28 -2.16
C HIS A 16 -3.27 -14.99 -3.29
N CYS A 17 -3.21 -13.80 -3.85
CA CYS A 17 -3.94 -13.46 -5.08
C CYS A 17 -3.13 -13.90 -6.30
N LEU A 18 -3.80 -14.44 -7.32
CA LEU A 18 -3.16 -14.99 -8.52
C LEU A 18 -2.27 -13.97 -9.25
N TYR A 19 -2.67 -12.71 -9.32
CA TYR A 19 -1.94 -11.64 -10.01
C TYR A 19 -0.78 -11.05 -9.19
N CYS A 20 -0.72 -11.32 -7.89
CA CYS A 20 0.19 -10.61 -6.99
C CYS A 20 1.61 -11.22 -7.01
N SER A 21 2.61 -10.38 -7.23
CA SER A 21 4.03 -10.74 -7.17
C SER A 21 4.72 -10.24 -5.89
N PHE A 22 3.97 -9.64 -4.97
CA PHE A 22 4.54 -9.17 -3.72
C PHE A 22 4.98 -10.35 -2.84
N PRO A 23 6.19 -10.33 -2.28
CA PRO A 23 6.68 -11.40 -1.41
C PRO A 23 5.97 -11.36 -0.07
N SER A 24 4.83 -12.05 0.03
CA SER A 24 4.05 -12.16 1.25
C SER A 24 3.96 -13.59 1.75
N ARG A 25 3.75 -13.75 3.07
CA ARG A 25 3.46 -15.03 3.71
C ARG A 25 2.01 -15.08 4.16
N LEU A 26 1.44 -16.27 4.18
CA LEU A 26 0.08 -16.46 4.69
C LEU A 26 0.11 -16.45 6.21
N VAL A 27 -0.62 -15.49 6.81
CA VAL A 27 -0.72 -15.35 8.25
C VAL A 27 -1.24 -16.63 8.93
N GLY A 28 -2.19 -17.33 8.29
CA GLY A 28 -2.75 -18.60 8.80
C GLY A 28 -1.78 -19.78 8.81
N ASN A 29 -0.65 -19.69 8.11
CA ASN A 29 0.39 -20.73 8.09
C ASN A 29 1.50 -20.45 9.12
N GLU A 30 1.47 -19.30 9.79
CA GLU A 30 2.51 -18.92 10.75
C GLU A 30 2.09 -19.29 12.19
N LYS A 31 3.08 -19.69 12.99
CA LYS A 31 2.89 -19.89 14.42
C LYS A 31 2.74 -18.55 15.14
N ALA A 32 1.92 -18.52 16.18
CA ALA A 32 1.69 -17.29 16.97
C ALA A 32 2.98 -16.68 17.50
N GLU A 33 3.95 -17.49 17.92
CA GLU A 33 5.26 -17.05 18.40
C GLU A 33 6.05 -16.29 17.34
N ARG A 34 5.99 -16.72 16.06
CA ARG A 34 6.66 -16.03 14.96
C ARG A 34 5.99 -14.71 14.60
N LEU A 35 4.66 -14.67 14.67
CA LEU A 35 3.92 -13.42 14.46
C LEU A 35 4.22 -12.41 15.57
N LEU A 36 4.34 -12.89 16.81
CA LEU A 36 4.72 -12.06 17.95
C LEU A 36 6.16 -11.55 17.81
N ASP A 37 7.11 -12.42 17.46
CA ASP A 37 8.51 -12.05 17.23
C ASP A 37 8.63 -11.01 16.11
N PHE A 38 7.97 -11.25 14.97
CA PHE A 38 7.91 -10.27 13.88
C PHE A 38 7.37 -8.93 14.35
N THR A 39 6.25 -8.92 15.10
CA THR A 39 5.65 -7.69 15.64
C THR A 39 6.63 -6.94 16.53
N ASN A 40 7.32 -7.64 17.42
CA ASN A 40 8.34 -7.04 18.31
C ASN A 40 9.51 -6.46 17.50
N LYS A 41 10.00 -7.18 16.50
CA LYS A 41 11.10 -6.73 15.64
C LYS A 41 10.72 -5.53 14.77
N LEU A 42 9.48 -5.49 14.26
CA LEU A 42 9.00 -4.33 13.54
C LEU A 42 8.89 -3.10 14.45
N ILE A 43 8.41 -3.28 15.69
CA ILE A 43 8.37 -2.19 16.68
C ILE A 43 9.78 -1.71 17.02
N GLU A 44 10.76 -2.61 17.19
CA GLU A 44 12.17 -2.25 17.40
C GLU A 44 12.73 -1.40 16.25
N ASP A 45 12.40 -1.76 15.00
CA ASP A 45 12.78 -1.02 13.79
C ASP A 45 12.15 0.38 13.73
N ILE A 46 10.86 0.49 14.07
CA ILE A 46 10.14 1.76 14.19
C ILE A 46 10.78 2.66 15.25
N GLN A 47 11.10 2.11 16.43
CA GLN A 47 11.75 2.84 17.52
C GLN A 47 13.16 3.31 17.15
N ASP A 48 13.87 2.56 16.29
CA ASP A 48 15.16 3.02 15.77
C ASP A 48 14.99 4.26 14.87
N VAL A 49 13.94 4.29 14.03
CA VAL A 49 13.62 5.48 13.23
C VAL A 49 13.22 6.66 14.14
N GLN A 50 12.47 6.44 15.22
CA GLN A 50 12.15 7.49 16.19
C GLN A 50 13.43 8.13 16.76
N ARG A 51 14.37 7.30 17.22
CA ARG A 51 15.68 7.78 17.72
C ARG A 51 16.46 8.52 16.62
N LEU A 52 16.49 7.97 15.40
CA LEU A 52 17.15 8.62 14.26
C LEU A 52 16.57 10.02 13.99
N CYS A 53 15.23 10.14 13.96
CA CYS A 53 14.55 11.42 13.76
C CYS A 53 14.87 12.43 14.86
N SER A 54 14.86 11.97 16.13
CA SER A 54 15.23 12.80 17.28
C SER A 54 16.66 13.30 17.20
N ASP A 55 17.62 12.42 16.86
CA ASP A 55 19.05 12.74 16.81
C ASP A 55 19.41 13.67 15.64
N THR A 56 18.67 13.61 14.54
CA THR A 56 19.01 14.31 13.27
C THR A 56 18.10 15.49 12.94
N GLY A 57 17.01 15.67 13.67
CA GLY A 57 15.98 16.67 13.38
C GLY A 57 15.17 16.37 12.11
N ILE A 58 15.17 15.14 11.62
CA ILE A 58 14.29 14.70 10.54
C ILE A 58 12.86 14.65 11.09
N ARG A 59 11.91 15.25 10.35
CA ARG A 59 10.49 15.22 10.67
C ARG A 59 9.77 14.29 9.71
N ILE A 60 8.92 13.41 10.22
CA ILE A 60 8.07 12.57 9.38
C ILE A 60 6.85 13.38 8.94
N ASP A 61 6.72 13.56 7.63
CA ASP A 61 5.66 14.34 6.98
C ASP A 61 4.50 13.45 6.51
N SER A 62 4.80 12.19 6.17
CA SER A 62 3.80 11.18 5.82
C SER A 62 4.19 9.79 6.31
N ILE A 63 3.21 8.98 6.72
CA ILE A 63 3.37 7.58 7.09
C ILE A 63 2.50 6.73 6.16
N TYR A 64 3.09 5.69 5.58
CA TYR A 64 2.39 4.72 4.74
C TYR A 64 2.67 3.29 5.21
N VAL A 65 1.62 2.61 5.67
CA VAL A 65 1.69 1.22 6.12
C VAL A 65 1.08 0.33 5.07
N GLY A 66 1.93 -0.48 4.44
CA GLY A 66 1.52 -1.31 3.30
C GLY A 66 2.28 -2.63 3.24
N GLY A 67 2.35 -3.19 2.04
CA GLY A 67 3.09 -4.42 1.78
C GLY A 67 2.21 -5.55 1.30
N GLY A 68 1.93 -6.55 2.14
CA GLY A 68 0.95 -7.58 1.87
C GLY A 68 -0.46 -7.07 2.16
N THR A 69 -0.91 -7.31 3.37
CA THR A 69 -2.19 -6.80 3.90
C THR A 69 -1.99 -6.53 5.40
N PRO A 70 -1.68 -5.31 5.82
CA PRO A 70 -1.42 -4.97 7.22
C PRO A 70 -2.51 -5.44 8.20
N THR A 71 -3.75 -5.36 7.77
CA THR A 71 -4.92 -5.80 8.57
C THR A 71 -5.08 -7.32 8.69
N SER A 72 -4.23 -8.11 8.03
CA SER A 72 -4.20 -9.58 8.21
C SER A 72 -3.64 -10.00 9.58
N LEU A 73 -2.91 -9.13 10.25
CA LEU A 73 -2.43 -9.35 11.62
C LEU A 73 -3.60 -9.30 12.63
N SER A 74 -3.37 -9.84 13.83
CA SER A 74 -4.35 -9.76 14.92
C SER A 74 -4.63 -8.31 15.32
N VAL A 75 -5.78 -8.08 15.96
CA VAL A 75 -6.16 -6.77 16.51
C VAL A 75 -5.05 -6.22 17.42
N GLU A 76 -4.56 -7.05 18.35
CA GLU A 76 -3.48 -6.68 19.27
C GLU A 76 -2.18 -6.28 18.54
N ALA A 77 -1.77 -7.04 17.52
CA ALA A 77 -0.56 -6.73 16.76
C ALA A 77 -0.70 -5.41 15.99
N VAL A 78 -1.86 -5.19 15.35
CA VAL A 78 -2.17 -3.91 14.67
C VAL A 78 -2.11 -2.76 15.66
N GLU A 79 -2.78 -2.85 16.80
CA GLU A 79 -2.80 -1.81 17.82
C GLU A 79 -1.39 -1.49 18.33
N ARG A 80 -0.58 -2.48 18.63
CA ARG A 80 0.81 -2.31 19.10
C ARG A 80 1.68 -1.63 18.07
N ILE A 81 1.60 -2.02 16.79
CA ILE A 81 2.37 -1.40 15.70
C ILE A 81 1.94 0.06 15.52
N MET A 82 0.63 0.33 15.47
CA MET A 82 0.12 1.69 15.31
C MET A 82 0.51 2.57 16.49
N SER A 83 0.41 2.07 17.72
CA SER A 83 0.85 2.80 18.93
C SER A 83 2.35 3.13 18.88
N ALA A 84 3.19 2.24 18.35
CA ALA A 84 4.61 2.52 18.16
C ALA A 84 4.86 3.61 17.10
N LEU A 85 3.97 3.82 16.15
CA LEU A 85 4.08 4.88 15.13
C LEU A 85 3.61 6.26 15.61
N GLN A 86 2.73 6.32 16.62
CA GLN A 86 2.14 7.58 17.12
C GLN A 86 3.17 8.68 17.45
N PRO A 87 4.33 8.40 18.09
CA PRO A 87 5.31 9.44 18.34
C PRO A 87 5.91 10.09 17.07
N LEU A 88 5.86 9.41 15.93
CA LEU A 88 6.31 9.93 14.64
C LEU A 88 5.20 10.70 13.90
N ALA A 89 3.96 10.53 14.33
CA ALA A 89 2.78 11.11 13.66
C ALA A 89 2.42 12.53 14.12
N GLY A 90 3.10 13.09 15.11
CA GLY A 90 2.73 14.39 15.73
C GLY A 90 2.65 15.56 14.75
N ASP A 91 3.58 15.65 13.81
CA ASP A 91 3.61 16.65 12.73
C ASP A 91 3.26 16.08 11.36
N CYS A 92 2.79 14.83 11.32
CA CYS A 92 2.49 14.12 10.09
C CYS A 92 1.23 14.70 9.43
N ARG A 93 1.32 14.96 8.13
CA ARG A 93 0.19 15.50 7.35
C ARG A 93 -0.67 14.43 6.72
N GLU A 94 -0.16 13.20 6.65
CA GLU A 94 -0.86 12.07 6.05
C GLU A 94 -0.41 10.77 6.71
N TRP A 95 -1.35 9.98 7.22
CA TRP A 95 -1.09 8.63 7.69
C TRP A 95 -2.04 7.65 7.01
N THR A 96 -1.49 6.91 6.06
CA THR A 96 -2.22 5.93 5.24
C THR A 96 -1.95 4.50 5.72
N VAL A 97 -3.00 3.68 5.75
CA VAL A 97 -2.91 2.22 5.96
C VAL A 97 -3.61 1.49 4.82
N GLU A 98 -2.93 0.51 4.22
CA GLU A 98 -3.55 -0.45 3.30
C GLU A 98 -4.36 -1.47 4.11
N ALA A 99 -5.68 -1.32 4.13
CA ALA A 99 -6.57 -2.31 4.71
C ALA A 99 -6.80 -3.49 3.75
N GLY A 100 -6.60 -3.23 2.47
CA GLY A 100 -6.46 -4.20 1.38
C GLY A 100 -7.72 -5.03 1.14
N ARG A 101 -8.10 -5.85 2.10
CA ARG A 101 -9.06 -6.94 1.90
C ARG A 101 -10.17 -6.96 2.95
N PRO A 102 -11.45 -7.10 2.53
CA PRO A 102 -12.59 -7.20 3.46
C PRO A 102 -12.51 -8.38 4.46
N ASP A 103 -11.91 -9.50 4.05
CA ASP A 103 -11.75 -10.69 4.91
C ASP A 103 -10.71 -10.52 6.03
N THR A 104 -10.00 -9.41 6.07
CA THR A 104 -8.99 -9.10 7.10
C THR A 104 -9.37 -7.88 7.97
N MET A 105 -10.28 -7.06 7.48
CA MET A 105 -10.72 -5.85 8.16
C MET A 105 -11.97 -6.10 9.00
N THR A 106 -11.95 -5.65 10.23
CA THR A 106 -13.10 -5.66 11.13
C THR A 106 -13.43 -4.23 11.56
N GLU A 107 -14.67 -4.03 12.03
CA GLU A 107 -15.08 -2.75 12.59
C GLU A 107 -14.20 -2.31 13.77
N GLU A 108 -13.78 -3.27 14.61
CA GLU A 108 -12.85 -3.04 15.71
C GLU A 108 -11.48 -2.52 15.21
N LYS A 109 -10.90 -3.16 14.18
CA LYS A 109 -9.65 -2.69 13.58
C LYS A 109 -9.79 -1.29 12.98
N ALA A 110 -10.93 -1.00 12.32
CA ALA A 110 -11.19 0.34 11.77
C ALA A 110 -11.19 1.40 12.87
N ARG A 111 -11.85 1.13 14.00
CA ARG A 111 -11.87 2.04 15.16
C ARG A 111 -10.49 2.22 15.79
N ILE A 112 -9.70 1.14 15.93
CA ILE A 112 -8.34 1.20 16.48
C ILE A 112 -7.43 2.03 15.57
N LEU A 113 -7.42 1.77 14.27
CA LEU A 113 -6.62 2.52 13.31
C LEU A 113 -6.94 4.02 13.40
N ARG A 114 -8.24 4.36 13.42
CA ARG A 114 -8.68 5.76 13.52
C ARG A 114 -8.32 6.39 14.86
N ALA A 115 -8.46 5.66 15.97
CA ALA A 115 -8.08 6.13 17.31
C ALA A 115 -6.55 6.37 17.43
N CYS A 116 -5.73 5.63 16.71
CA CYS A 116 -4.29 5.85 16.65
C CYS A 116 -3.88 7.07 15.81
N GLY A 117 -4.79 7.66 15.04
CA GLY A 117 -4.52 8.85 14.23
C GLY A 117 -4.43 8.59 12.72
N VAL A 118 -4.66 7.35 12.26
CA VAL A 118 -4.73 7.06 10.82
C VAL A 118 -5.89 7.85 10.21
N ASP A 119 -5.63 8.64 9.17
CA ASP A 119 -6.61 9.50 8.52
C ASP A 119 -7.03 9.01 7.14
N ARG A 120 -6.19 8.20 6.50
CA ARG A 120 -6.41 7.63 5.17
C ARG A 120 -6.37 6.11 5.21
N ILE A 121 -7.32 5.48 4.50
CA ILE A 121 -7.35 4.03 4.38
C ILE A 121 -7.52 3.61 2.92
N SER A 122 -6.80 2.55 2.51
CA SER A 122 -6.94 2.00 1.18
C SER A 122 -7.66 0.65 1.23
N ILE A 123 -8.78 0.59 0.55
CA ILE A 123 -9.55 -0.64 0.28
C ILE A 123 -9.20 -1.08 -1.13
N ASN A 124 -8.83 -2.33 -1.31
CA ASN A 124 -8.38 -2.84 -2.59
C ASN A 124 -9.36 -3.91 -3.13
N PRO A 125 -10.55 -3.53 -3.64
CA PRO A 125 -11.49 -4.49 -4.22
C PRO A 125 -10.89 -5.25 -5.40
N GLN A 126 -10.18 -4.54 -6.25
CA GLN A 126 -9.64 -4.93 -7.55
C GLN A 126 -10.72 -5.09 -8.63
N THR A 127 -11.88 -5.61 -8.27
CA THR A 127 -13.08 -5.74 -9.09
C THR A 127 -14.32 -5.88 -8.21
N MET A 128 -15.48 -5.54 -8.73
CA MET A 128 -16.79 -5.75 -8.08
C MET A 128 -17.57 -6.93 -8.69
N GLN A 129 -16.90 -7.82 -9.41
CA GLN A 129 -17.49 -9.04 -9.98
C GLN A 129 -17.08 -10.26 -9.14
N GLN A 130 -18.07 -10.95 -8.56
CA GLN A 130 -17.82 -12.08 -7.65
C GLN A 130 -17.03 -13.20 -8.34
N HIS A 131 -17.37 -13.56 -9.59
CA HIS A 131 -16.67 -14.61 -10.30
C HIS A 131 -15.17 -14.30 -10.49
N LEU A 132 -14.81 -13.05 -10.81
CA LEU A 132 -13.42 -12.64 -10.93
C LEU A 132 -12.71 -12.66 -9.58
N LEU A 133 -13.36 -12.27 -8.47
CA LEU A 133 -12.80 -12.38 -7.13
C LEU A 133 -12.48 -13.82 -6.78
N ASP A 134 -13.38 -14.74 -7.08
CA ASP A 134 -13.22 -16.17 -6.80
C ASP A 134 -12.04 -16.76 -7.61
N GLU A 135 -11.96 -16.46 -8.90
CA GLU A 135 -10.86 -16.87 -9.79
C GLU A 135 -9.50 -16.32 -9.36
N LEU A 136 -9.46 -15.09 -8.86
CA LEU A 136 -8.24 -14.45 -8.36
C LEU A 136 -7.79 -14.95 -6.99
N GLY A 137 -8.55 -15.87 -6.35
CA GLY A 137 -8.26 -16.40 -5.02
C GLY A 137 -8.56 -15.42 -3.88
N ARG A 138 -9.47 -14.48 -4.09
CA ARG A 138 -9.93 -13.53 -3.08
C ARG A 138 -11.19 -14.08 -2.41
N ARG A 139 -11.07 -14.45 -1.12
CA ARG A 139 -12.08 -15.23 -0.37
C ARG A 139 -13.15 -14.36 0.30
N HIS A 140 -13.56 -13.25 -0.32
CA HIS A 140 -14.61 -12.38 0.21
C HIS A 140 -15.64 -12.11 -0.88
N THR A 141 -16.81 -11.70 -0.47
CA THR A 141 -17.89 -11.34 -1.38
C THR A 141 -17.86 -9.86 -1.72
N VAL A 142 -18.51 -9.49 -2.83
CA VAL A 142 -18.76 -8.08 -3.17
C VAL A 142 -19.48 -7.36 -2.03
N LYS A 143 -20.42 -8.03 -1.36
CA LYS A 143 -21.13 -7.48 -0.18
C LYS A 143 -20.17 -7.16 0.97
N ASP A 144 -19.11 -7.93 1.14
CA ASP A 144 -18.10 -7.66 2.17
C ASP A 144 -17.30 -6.39 1.86
N ILE A 145 -17.11 -6.06 0.57
CA ILE A 145 -16.46 -4.81 0.16
C ILE A 145 -17.30 -3.60 0.60
N TYR A 146 -18.61 -3.63 0.33
CA TYR A 146 -19.53 -2.56 0.79
C TYR A 146 -19.51 -2.43 2.30
N ARG A 147 -19.62 -3.55 3.03
CA ARG A 147 -19.58 -3.56 4.50
C ARG A 147 -18.26 -3.01 5.05
N MET A 148 -17.13 -3.37 4.45
CA MET A 148 -15.83 -2.82 4.84
C MET A 148 -15.76 -1.30 4.60
N PHE A 149 -16.31 -0.83 3.48
CA PHE A 149 -16.38 0.59 3.20
C PHE A 149 -17.20 1.33 4.28
N ASP A 150 -18.35 0.78 4.66
CA ASP A 150 -19.21 1.34 5.72
C ASP A 150 -18.47 1.38 7.06
N TYR A 151 -17.76 0.31 7.47
CA TYR A 151 -16.93 0.32 8.69
C TYR A 151 -15.88 1.43 8.69
N CYS A 152 -15.23 1.65 7.56
CA CYS A 152 -14.23 2.71 7.42
C CYS A 152 -14.90 4.09 7.48
N ARG A 153 -16.04 4.26 6.85
CA ARG A 153 -16.78 5.53 6.85
C ARG A 153 -17.32 5.85 8.25
N ASP A 154 -17.89 4.88 8.94
CA ASP A 154 -18.42 5.02 10.30
C ASP A 154 -17.30 5.28 11.34
N ALA A 155 -16.11 4.71 11.13
CA ALA A 155 -14.93 5.01 11.96
C ALA A 155 -14.42 6.44 11.77
N GLY A 156 -14.83 7.16 10.71
CA GLY A 156 -14.50 8.55 10.48
C GLY A 156 -13.16 8.78 9.76
N PHE A 157 -12.75 7.86 8.88
CA PHE A 157 -11.61 8.13 7.99
C PHE A 157 -11.95 9.28 7.04
N SER A 158 -11.05 10.27 6.96
CA SER A 158 -11.23 11.45 6.11
C SER A 158 -11.09 11.15 4.64
N VAL A 159 -10.25 10.16 4.30
CA VAL A 159 -10.03 9.71 2.92
C VAL A 159 -10.08 8.19 2.84
N ILE A 160 -10.95 7.69 1.99
CA ILE A 160 -10.97 6.28 1.58
C ILE A 160 -10.51 6.22 0.13
N ASN A 161 -9.48 5.38 -0.13
CA ASN A 161 -9.05 5.04 -1.48
C ASN A 161 -9.62 3.68 -1.87
N MET A 162 -10.00 3.50 -3.13
CA MET A 162 -10.39 2.22 -3.70
C MET A 162 -9.52 1.89 -4.91
N ASP A 163 -8.90 0.69 -4.91
CA ASP A 163 -8.07 0.22 -6.01
C ASP A 163 -8.82 -0.77 -6.90
N PHE A 164 -8.73 -0.56 -8.21
CA PHE A 164 -9.25 -1.45 -9.24
C PHE A 164 -8.17 -1.84 -10.23
N ILE A 165 -8.32 -3.01 -10.87
CA ILE A 165 -7.40 -3.49 -11.91
C ILE A 165 -8.17 -3.60 -13.23
N ALA A 166 -7.62 -2.97 -14.27
CA ALA A 166 -8.02 -3.19 -15.65
C ALA A 166 -7.18 -4.30 -16.29
N GLY A 167 -7.83 -5.21 -17.01
CA GLY A 167 -7.16 -6.31 -17.71
C GLY A 167 -7.02 -7.59 -16.91
N LEU A 168 -7.85 -7.81 -15.89
CA LEU A 168 -7.93 -9.11 -15.21
C LEU A 168 -8.37 -10.21 -16.19
N PRO A 169 -7.92 -11.49 -16.02
CA PRO A 169 -8.41 -12.59 -16.86
C PRO A 169 -9.93 -12.64 -16.90
N GLY A 170 -10.51 -12.80 -18.08
CA GLY A 170 -11.95 -12.83 -18.28
C GLY A 170 -12.71 -11.51 -18.11
N GLN A 171 -12.05 -10.45 -17.67
CA GLN A 171 -12.68 -9.16 -17.43
C GLN A 171 -13.13 -8.48 -18.73
N THR A 172 -14.33 -7.91 -18.72
CA THR A 172 -14.92 -7.16 -19.82
C THR A 172 -14.96 -5.66 -19.55
N VAL A 173 -15.20 -4.85 -20.59
CA VAL A 173 -15.43 -3.41 -20.44
C VAL A 173 -16.66 -3.12 -19.57
N GLU A 174 -17.70 -3.98 -19.67
CA GLU A 174 -18.90 -3.86 -18.84
C GLU A 174 -18.61 -4.10 -17.37
N ASP A 175 -17.72 -5.04 -17.02
CA ASP A 175 -17.26 -5.24 -15.64
C ASP A 175 -16.59 -4.00 -15.08
N MET A 176 -15.78 -3.31 -15.90
CA MET A 176 -15.17 -2.05 -15.50
C MET A 176 -16.23 -0.96 -15.28
N ARG A 177 -17.25 -0.86 -16.13
CA ARG A 177 -18.37 0.09 -15.94
C ARG A 177 -19.11 -0.16 -14.62
N GLN A 178 -19.38 -1.42 -14.30
CA GLN A 178 -20.00 -1.78 -13.01
C GLN A 178 -19.11 -1.45 -11.81
N ASN A 179 -17.78 -1.60 -11.93
CA ASN A 179 -16.85 -1.11 -10.90
C ASN A 179 -17.00 0.40 -10.68
N LEU A 180 -17.14 1.17 -11.75
CA LEU A 180 -17.29 2.63 -11.69
C LEU A 180 -18.67 3.07 -11.19
N GLU A 181 -19.71 2.28 -11.39
CA GLU A 181 -21.02 2.48 -10.75
C GLU A 181 -20.93 2.31 -9.24
N ALA A 182 -20.20 1.28 -8.76
CA ALA A 182 -19.96 1.10 -7.33
C ALA A 182 -19.14 2.28 -6.75
N VAL A 183 -18.15 2.80 -7.48
CA VAL A 183 -17.43 4.02 -7.10
C VAL A 183 -18.38 5.21 -6.99
N CYS A 184 -19.30 5.37 -7.94
CA CYS A 184 -20.30 6.43 -7.89
C CYS A 184 -21.21 6.34 -6.65
N GLN A 185 -21.64 5.12 -6.30
CA GLN A 185 -22.49 4.88 -5.14
C GLN A 185 -21.77 5.11 -3.81
N LEU A 186 -20.54 4.59 -3.69
CA LEU A 186 -19.74 4.68 -2.46
C LEU A 186 -19.07 6.03 -2.28
N SER A 187 -18.77 6.70 -3.39
CA SER A 187 -18.18 8.04 -3.43
C SER A 187 -16.89 8.19 -2.59
N PRO A 188 -15.88 7.28 -2.78
CA PRO A 188 -14.59 7.43 -2.10
C PRO A 188 -13.91 8.75 -2.48
N GLU A 189 -12.94 9.20 -1.71
CA GLU A 189 -12.17 10.41 -2.01
C GLU A 189 -11.06 10.16 -3.03
N ASN A 190 -10.54 8.93 -3.06
CA ASN A 190 -9.54 8.49 -4.04
C ASN A 190 -9.96 7.21 -4.76
N VAL A 191 -9.54 7.08 -6.00
CA VAL A 191 -9.64 5.85 -6.80
C VAL A 191 -8.32 5.63 -7.52
N THR A 192 -7.80 4.40 -7.49
CA THR A 192 -6.65 4.04 -8.30
C THR A 192 -7.05 3.00 -9.33
N ILE A 193 -6.78 3.28 -10.60
CA ILE A 193 -6.94 2.31 -11.69
C ILE A 193 -5.56 1.77 -12.03
N HIS A 194 -5.35 0.50 -11.69
CA HIS A 194 -4.16 -0.25 -12.08
C HIS A 194 -4.40 -0.93 -13.41
N THR A 195 -3.35 -1.05 -14.21
CA THR A 195 -3.34 -2.01 -15.33
C THR A 195 -2.60 -3.26 -14.91
N LEU A 196 -3.18 -4.43 -15.20
CA LEU A 196 -2.58 -5.71 -14.83
C LEU A 196 -1.13 -5.80 -15.32
N ALA A 197 -0.21 -6.06 -14.40
CA ALA A 197 1.20 -6.31 -14.69
C ALA A 197 1.52 -7.79 -14.51
N LEU A 198 1.83 -8.48 -15.61
CA LEU A 198 2.12 -9.91 -15.61
C LEU A 198 3.58 -10.18 -15.22
N LYS A 199 3.90 -10.14 -13.95
CA LYS A 199 5.25 -10.35 -13.42
C LYS A 199 5.57 -11.84 -13.29
N LYS A 200 6.82 -12.22 -13.59
CA LYS A 200 7.32 -13.62 -13.47
C LYS A 200 7.13 -14.24 -12.08
N GLY A 201 7.08 -13.40 -11.03
CA GLY A 201 6.85 -13.84 -9.64
C GLY A 201 5.40 -14.04 -9.26
N ALA A 202 4.43 -13.61 -10.10
CA ALA A 202 3.01 -13.82 -9.85
C ALA A 202 2.58 -15.24 -10.29
N PRO A 203 1.74 -15.95 -9.51
CA PRO A 203 1.23 -17.27 -9.91
C PRO A 203 0.54 -17.25 -11.27
N LEU A 204 -0.15 -16.17 -11.62
CA LEU A 204 -0.83 -15.99 -12.91
C LEU A 204 0.10 -16.14 -14.12
N PHE A 205 1.39 -15.82 -13.96
CA PHE A 205 2.37 -15.93 -15.06
C PHE A 205 2.44 -17.34 -15.66
N ARG A 206 2.18 -18.38 -14.86
CA ARG A 206 2.21 -19.80 -15.25
C ARG A 206 0.82 -20.45 -15.21
N HIS A 207 -0.22 -19.70 -14.91
CA HIS A 207 -1.59 -20.20 -14.80
C HIS A 207 -2.31 -20.18 -16.15
N THR A 208 -3.24 -21.11 -16.37
CA THR A 208 -4.05 -21.18 -17.60
C THR A 208 -4.88 -19.94 -17.85
N LEU A 209 -5.39 -19.31 -16.78
CA LEU A 209 -6.13 -18.04 -16.87
C LEU A 209 -5.33 -16.89 -17.52
N ARG A 210 -4.02 -17.04 -17.68
CA ARG A 210 -3.22 -16.08 -18.43
C ARG A 210 -3.71 -15.90 -19.88
N GLU A 211 -4.25 -16.96 -20.48
CA GLU A 211 -4.77 -16.94 -21.85
C GLU A 211 -6.09 -16.18 -21.97
N GLU A 212 -6.75 -15.91 -20.84
CA GLU A 212 -7.99 -15.15 -20.74
C GLU A 212 -7.76 -13.64 -20.48
N ILE A 213 -6.51 -13.20 -20.41
CA ILE A 213 -6.19 -11.78 -20.30
C ILE A 213 -6.73 -11.05 -21.53
N PRO A 214 -7.54 -9.99 -21.34
CA PRO A 214 -8.15 -9.27 -22.47
C PRO A 214 -7.09 -8.69 -23.42
N PRO A 215 -7.42 -8.58 -24.73
CA PRO A 215 -6.58 -7.89 -25.70
C PRO A 215 -6.32 -6.43 -25.31
N VAL A 216 -5.19 -5.88 -25.75
CA VAL A 216 -4.75 -4.51 -25.44
C VAL A 216 -5.83 -3.48 -25.70
N GLN A 217 -6.57 -3.60 -26.80
CA GLN A 217 -7.66 -2.69 -27.19
C GLN A 217 -8.81 -2.69 -26.18
N VAL A 218 -9.14 -3.85 -25.61
CA VAL A 218 -10.17 -3.98 -24.57
C VAL A 218 -9.72 -3.33 -23.26
N VAL A 219 -8.44 -3.52 -22.90
CA VAL A 219 -7.85 -2.87 -21.71
C VAL A 219 -7.80 -1.35 -21.90
N GLU A 220 -7.47 -0.88 -23.09
CA GLU A 220 -7.51 0.55 -23.44
C GLU A 220 -8.91 1.15 -23.26
N GLU A 221 -9.94 0.45 -23.75
CA GLU A 221 -11.33 0.86 -23.57
C GLU A 221 -11.73 0.91 -22.08
N MET A 222 -11.28 -0.07 -21.28
CA MET A 222 -11.50 -0.07 -19.82
C MET A 222 -10.89 1.16 -19.15
N VAL A 223 -9.63 1.47 -19.46
CA VAL A 223 -8.91 2.59 -18.87
C VAL A 223 -9.52 3.93 -19.30
N THR A 224 -9.84 4.08 -20.58
CA THR A 224 -10.50 5.28 -21.12
C THR A 224 -11.87 5.49 -20.48
N SER A 225 -12.67 4.43 -20.39
CA SER A 225 -14.00 4.44 -19.75
C SER A 225 -13.89 4.85 -18.27
N ALA A 226 -12.84 4.38 -17.59
CA ALA A 226 -12.58 4.73 -16.20
C ALA A 226 -12.22 6.22 -16.04
N GLU A 227 -11.31 6.74 -16.86
CA GLU A 227 -10.92 8.15 -16.86
C GLU A 227 -12.14 9.06 -17.10
N GLU A 228 -12.89 8.80 -18.16
CA GLU A 228 -14.08 9.58 -18.50
C GLU A 228 -15.13 9.57 -17.39
N SER A 229 -15.39 8.38 -16.80
CA SER A 229 -16.38 8.23 -15.73
C SER A 229 -15.94 8.95 -14.47
N LEU A 230 -14.68 8.79 -14.06
CA LEU A 230 -14.13 9.43 -12.86
C LEU A 230 -14.07 10.95 -13.02
N CYS A 231 -13.66 11.47 -14.18
CA CYS A 231 -13.67 12.91 -14.45
C CYS A 231 -15.09 13.49 -14.37
N ARG A 232 -16.11 12.79 -14.91
CA ARG A 232 -17.53 13.22 -14.77
C ARG A 232 -18.01 13.22 -13.32
N GLN A 233 -17.45 12.37 -12.46
CA GLN A 233 -17.75 12.31 -11.03
C GLN A 233 -16.93 13.31 -10.19
N GLY A 234 -16.14 14.19 -10.82
CA GLY A 234 -15.36 15.22 -10.15
C GLY A 234 -13.99 14.77 -9.62
N TYR A 235 -13.50 13.63 -10.07
CA TYR A 235 -12.11 13.22 -9.78
C TYR A 235 -11.16 13.81 -10.83
N ALA A 236 -9.94 14.13 -10.40
CA ALA A 236 -8.84 14.51 -11.27
C ALA A 236 -7.67 13.54 -11.11
N PRO A 237 -6.95 13.18 -12.20
CA PRO A 237 -5.72 12.41 -12.09
C PRO A 237 -4.66 13.25 -11.37
N TYR A 238 -3.92 12.64 -10.43
CA TYR A 238 -2.91 13.37 -9.65
C TYR A 238 -1.55 12.69 -9.60
N TYR A 239 -1.46 11.40 -9.90
CA TYR A 239 -0.20 10.70 -10.12
C TYR A 239 -0.35 9.61 -11.17
N LEU A 240 0.79 9.29 -11.80
CA LEU A 240 0.90 8.27 -12.83
C LEU A 240 2.14 7.43 -12.57
N TYR A 241 1.97 6.10 -12.59
CA TYR A 241 3.06 5.17 -12.38
C TYR A 241 3.05 4.04 -13.42
N ARG A 242 4.16 3.86 -14.14
CA ARG A 242 4.33 2.74 -15.08
C ARG A 242 5.17 1.63 -14.45
N GLN A 243 4.68 0.41 -14.54
CA GLN A 243 5.42 -0.79 -14.17
C GLN A 243 5.99 -1.47 -15.41
N GLN A 244 7.08 -2.21 -15.25
CA GLN A 244 7.57 -3.13 -16.29
C GLN A 244 6.61 -4.33 -16.40
N TYR A 245 6.46 -4.88 -17.63
CA TYR A 245 5.64 -6.07 -17.92
C TYR A 245 4.12 -5.87 -17.72
N MET A 246 3.61 -4.70 -17.99
CA MET A 246 2.16 -4.47 -18.02
C MET A 246 1.54 -5.20 -19.23
N ALA A 247 0.34 -5.77 -19.05
CA ALA A 247 -0.39 -6.49 -20.09
C ALA A 247 -0.76 -5.59 -21.28
N ALA A 248 -0.91 -4.28 -21.01
CA ALA A 248 -0.99 -3.20 -21.98
C ALA A 248 -0.09 -2.08 -21.44
N GLU A 249 0.65 -1.36 -22.25
CA GLU A 249 1.64 -0.34 -21.85
C GLU A 249 1.03 0.90 -21.13
N PHE A 250 -0.13 0.74 -20.49
CA PHE A 250 -0.83 1.79 -19.76
C PHE A 250 -0.30 1.96 -18.35
N ALA A 251 -0.33 3.19 -17.87
CA ALA A 251 0.07 3.52 -16.51
C ALA A 251 -1.00 3.15 -15.47
N ASN A 252 -0.57 2.91 -14.25
CA ASN A 252 -1.44 3.01 -13.10
C ASN A 252 -1.70 4.49 -12.80
N ILE A 253 -2.96 4.88 -12.65
CA ILE A 253 -3.34 6.28 -12.46
C ILE A 253 -4.14 6.41 -11.18
N GLY A 254 -3.70 7.32 -10.31
CA GLY A 254 -4.44 7.71 -9.13
C GLY A 254 -5.30 8.93 -9.43
N TYR A 255 -6.58 8.83 -9.07
CA TYR A 255 -7.58 9.89 -9.19
C TYR A 255 -8.02 10.34 -7.80
N ALA A 256 -8.21 11.63 -7.61
CA ALA A 256 -8.63 12.21 -6.35
C ALA A 256 -9.72 13.27 -6.56
N LYS A 257 -10.62 13.37 -5.59
CA LYS A 257 -11.43 14.59 -5.40
C LYS A 257 -10.56 15.71 -4.87
N ASP A 258 -11.04 16.95 -5.00
CA ASP A 258 -10.30 18.12 -4.53
C ASP A 258 -9.91 17.99 -3.05
N GLY A 259 -8.64 18.31 -2.75
CA GLY A 259 -8.06 18.20 -1.41
C GLY A 259 -7.73 16.79 -0.91
N ALA A 260 -7.99 15.73 -1.71
CA ALA A 260 -7.83 14.34 -1.27
C ALA A 260 -6.64 13.60 -1.90
N VAL A 261 -5.71 14.28 -2.54
CA VAL A 261 -4.51 13.66 -3.12
C VAL A 261 -3.66 12.97 -2.05
N SER A 262 -3.04 11.83 -2.38
CA SER A 262 -2.08 11.19 -1.48
C SER A 262 -0.70 11.84 -1.64
N ARG A 263 -0.26 12.47 -0.56
CA ARG A 263 1.05 13.10 -0.48
C ARG A 263 2.18 12.09 -0.62
N TYR A 264 2.06 10.96 0.10
CA TYR A 264 3.02 9.87 0.01
C TYR A 264 3.20 9.38 -1.43
N ASN A 265 2.10 9.20 -2.18
CA ASN A 265 2.18 8.72 -3.56
C ASN A 265 2.90 9.73 -4.47
N ILE A 266 2.61 11.02 -4.32
CA ILE A 266 3.27 12.08 -5.09
C ILE A 266 4.77 12.10 -4.80
N GLU A 267 5.15 12.18 -3.52
CA GLU A 267 6.56 12.28 -3.11
C GLU A 267 7.37 11.02 -3.50
N MET A 268 6.74 9.85 -3.42
CA MET A 268 7.37 8.59 -3.83
C MET A 268 7.62 8.53 -5.34
N MET A 269 6.68 9.03 -6.17
CA MET A 269 6.82 9.04 -7.63
C MET A 269 7.78 10.10 -8.13
N GLU A 270 7.78 11.27 -7.53
CA GLU A 270 8.67 12.38 -7.91
C GLU A 270 10.09 12.22 -7.38
N GLU A 271 10.33 11.27 -6.47
CA GLU A 271 11.63 11.04 -5.80
C GLU A 271 12.27 12.34 -5.25
N ARG A 272 11.45 13.22 -4.66
CA ARG A 272 11.90 14.51 -4.12
C ARG A 272 12.11 14.52 -2.62
N GLN A 273 11.60 13.53 -1.91
CA GLN A 273 11.65 13.44 -0.46
C GLN A 273 12.37 12.17 -0.03
N THR A 274 13.16 12.28 1.07
CA THR A 274 13.72 11.11 1.74
C THR A 274 12.60 10.17 2.19
N VAL A 275 12.79 8.88 1.97
CA VAL A 275 11.89 7.84 2.45
C VAL A 275 12.66 6.95 3.43
N LEU A 276 12.20 6.85 4.65
CA LEU A 276 12.69 5.88 5.63
C LEU A 276 11.84 4.63 5.55
N GLY A 277 12.46 3.47 5.34
CA GLY A 277 11.76 2.19 5.23
C GLY A 277 12.03 1.33 6.46
N VAL A 278 10.96 0.77 7.05
CA VAL A 278 11.01 -0.23 8.11
C VAL A 278 10.22 -1.48 7.71
N GLY A 279 10.59 -2.62 8.25
CA GLY A 279 9.96 -3.90 7.93
C GLY A 279 10.54 -4.58 6.69
N PRO A 280 10.22 -5.89 6.48
CA PRO A 280 10.74 -6.70 5.39
C PRO A 280 10.44 -6.11 4.02
N GLY A 281 11.44 -6.11 3.13
CA GLY A 281 11.32 -5.65 1.75
C GLY A 281 11.21 -4.14 1.57
N SER A 282 11.22 -3.37 2.65
CA SER A 282 11.21 -1.90 2.60
C SER A 282 12.53 -1.33 2.06
N ALA A 283 12.47 -0.12 1.54
CA ALA A 283 13.62 0.63 1.07
C ALA A 283 13.75 1.96 1.81
N THR A 284 14.93 2.25 2.32
CA THR A 284 15.29 3.61 2.72
C THR A 284 15.98 4.29 1.55
N LYS A 285 15.52 5.49 1.18
CA LYS A 285 16.08 6.34 0.13
C LYS A 285 16.41 7.69 0.73
N PHE A 286 17.68 8.04 0.83
CA PHE A 286 18.10 9.38 1.22
C PHE A 286 18.24 10.26 -0.03
N ILE A 287 17.46 11.32 -0.08
CA ILE A 287 17.44 12.26 -1.20
C ILE A 287 17.92 13.62 -0.70
N VAL A 288 19.02 14.08 -1.29
CA VAL A 288 19.57 15.42 -1.05
C VAL A 288 19.73 16.11 -2.39
N PRO A 289 19.28 17.37 -2.52
CA PRO A 289 19.44 18.14 -3.75
C PRO A 289 20.89 18.13 -4.23
N HIS A 290 21.08 17.94 -5.53
CA HIS A 290 22.39 17.92 -6.22
C HIS A 290 23.35 16.79 -5.80
N ARG A 291 22.89 15.77 -5.07
CA ARG A 291 23.68 14.58 -4.73
C ARG A 291 23.05 13.31 -5.30
N LYS A 292 23.89 12.28 -5.45
CA LYS A 292 23.40 10.94 -5.81
C LYS A 292 22.54 10.41 -4.66
N MET A 293 21.38 9.85 -5.00
CA MET A 293 20.50 9.19 -4.05
C MET A 293 21.19 7.97 -3.43
N GLU A 294 21.22 7.90 -2.12
CA GLU A 294 21.68 6.72 -1.38
C GLU A 294 20.52 5.82 -1.02
N LYS A 295 20.67 4.52 -1.24
CA LYS A 295 19.61 3.52 -1.04
C LYS A 295 20.07 2.40 -0.13
N MET A 296 19.16 1.95 0.72
CA MET A 296 19.31 0.74 1.52
C MET A 296 18.03 -0.08 1.46
N TYR A 297 18.16 -1.40 1.37
CA TYR A 297 17.02 -2.31 1.32
C TYR A 297 17.02 -3.22 2.54
N MET A 298 15.85 -3.41 3.15
CA MET A 298 15.64 -4.47 4.12
C MET A 298 15.47 -5.82 3.42
N PRO A 299 15.92 -6.94 4.03
CA PRO A 299 15.66 -8.26 3.49
C PRO A 299 14.16 -8.50 3.24
N LYS A 300 13.82 -9.18 2.16
CA LYS A 300 12.42 -9.51 1.83
C LYS A 300 11.91 -10.70 2.66
N ASP A 301 12.79 -11.67 2.96
CA ASP A 301 12.47 -12.79 3.82
C ASP A 301 12.42 -12.34 5.29
N ILE A 302 11.37 -12.77 6.00
CA ILE A 302 11.11 -12.34 7.39
C ILE A 302 12.20 -12.83 8.34
N GLY A 303 12.69 -14.07 8.15
CA GLY A 303 13.77 -14.62 8.97
C GLY A 303 15.07 -13.83 8.80
N GLN A 304 15.47 -13.59 7.53
CA GLN A 304 16.64 -12.77 7.23
C GLN A 304 16.50 -11.32 7.72
N TYR A 305 15.28 -10.76 7.66
CA TYR A 305 15.03 -9.43 8.22
C TYR A 305 15.26 -9.40 9.72
N THR A 306 14.69 -10.37 10.47
CA THR A 306 14.84 -10.48 11.93
C THR A 306 16.30 -10.64 12.32
N GLU A 307 17.05 -11.53 11.65
CA GLU A 307 18.46 -11.79 11.90
C GLU A 307 19.35 -10.58 11.59
N ALA A 308 19.09 -9.88 10.48
CA ALA A 308 19.92 -8.76 10.04
C ALA A 308 19.52 -7.41 10.63
N LEU A 309 18.45 -7.32 11.42
CA LEU A 309 17.83 -6.04 11.83
C LEU A 309 18.82 -5.07 12.48
N THR A 310 19.56 -5.53 13.49
CA THR A 310 20.55 -4.69 14.20
C THR A 310 21.59 -4.10 13.24
N GLU A 311 22.09 -4.89 12.32
CA GLU A 311 23.09 -4.41 11.35
C GLU A 311 22.47 -3.43 10.35
N ARG A 312 21.23 -3.67 9.92
CA ARG A 312 20.50 -2.77 9.02
C ARG A 312 20.18 -1.42 9.69
N MET A 313 19.81 -1.42 10.96
CA MET A 313 19.61 -0.19 11.73
C MET A 313 20.91 0.64 11.83
N LYS A 314 22.05 0.00 12.15
CA LYS A 314 23.37 0.65 12.13
C LYS A 314 23.69 1.25 10.76
N ARG A 315 23.50 0.49 9.70
CA ARG A 315 23.73 0.96 8.32
C ARG A 315 22.85 2.16 7.96
N ARG A 316 21.56 2.16 8.35
CA ARG A 316 20.64 3.28 8.12
C ARG A 316 21.16 4.55 8.78
N ARG A 317 21.65 4.47 10.03
CA ARG A 317 22.24 5.60 10.75
C ARG A 317 23.52 6.10 10.08
N LEU A 318 24.43 5.22 9.69
CA LEU A 318 25.66 5.60 8.97
C LEU A 318 25.36 6.31 7.67
N LEU A 319 24.42 5.81 6.86
CA LEU A 319 24.01 6.45 5.62
C LEU A 319 23.37 7.82 5.90
N CYS A 320 22.51 7.94 6.90
CA CYS A 320 21.93 9.22 7.29
C CYS A 320 23.00 10.25 7.65
N THR A 321 23.95 9.88 8.48
CA THR A 321 25.09 10.72 8.87
C THR A 321 25.91 11.13 7.66
N SER A 322 26.31 10.19 6.79
CA SER A 322 27.12 10.48 5.60
C SER A 322 26.43 11.43 4.61
N VAL A 323 25.10 11.32 4.51
CA VAL A 323 24.31 12.13 3.58
C VAL A 323 24.11 13.55 4.12
N TYR A 324 23.91 13.72 5.43
CA TYR A 324 23.52 14.99 6.01
C TYR A 324 24.65 15.76 6.70
N GLU A 325 25.66 15.10 7.25
CA GLU A 325 26.82 15.79 7.87
C GLU A 325 27.86 16.29 6.85
N GLY A 326 27.90 15.71 5.66
CA GLY A 326 28.72 16.23 4.55
C GLY A 326 28.15 17.50 3.89
N VAL A 327 27.18 18.18 4.53
CA VAL A 327 26.50 19.41 4.05
C VAL A 327 26.92 20.63 4.88
N SER A 328 27.88 20.49 5.82
CA SER A 328 28.46 21.62 6.59
C SER A 328 29.57 22.34 5.82
#